data_465807316c5b0cb5af662a0d123e82bc
#
_entry.id   465807316c5b0cb5af662a0d123e82bc
#
_cell.length_a   1.000
_cell.length_b   1.000
_cell.length_c   1.000
_cell.angle_alpha   90.00
_cell.angle_beta   90.00
_cell.angle_gamma   90.00
#
_symmetry.space_group_name_H-M   'P 1'
#
loop_
_entity.id
_entity.type
_entity.pdbx_description
1 polymer ?
#
loop_
_entity_poly.entity_id
_entity_poly.type
_entity_poly.pdbx_seq_one_letter_code
_entity_poly.pdbx_strand_id
1 'polypeptide(L)'
;MRHYYLGMAANYGGSEWARHTFSIGRKKDYGALKRYLSDTYGGETFLCKNGRSALCLALKAYFEPGDKVLVNGFTCYAVYEAVKKAGLIPVFVDISTEDLNFGVKELEEAVTDGVRGIIIQNTLGNPVDIVAVEKFAKEHGLLIVEDLAHCAGVKYRDGREVGTVGVATAWSFGKDKSIDTISGGAVVFRTPRKHEIKAPSKAPHLSDHLRARFYPTFGAICRGLSYVKLGGVLMRCLVKIHWVEKSADNRLELTELPSKFEARLALSQFMKMRRNGEPALREFCFVRDRKEVLSKLQKKGFYFSGFWYEKPVSPERYYKKVGFPENACPNAVWVSENIINIPNYYTRRDMTPAYKIIKPYLKEGKNG
;
A
#
# COMPACT_ATOMS: atom_id res chain seq x y z
N MET A 1 -31.81 -4.96 3.70
CA MET A 1 -30.81 -4.23 2.88
C MET A 1 -29.46 -4.86 3.18
N ARG A 2 -28.73 -5.38 2.19
CA ARG A 2 -27.41 -5.96 2.42
C ARG A 2 -26.41 -4.85 2.72
N HIS A 3 -25.74 -4.91 3.87
CA HIS A 3 -24.70 -3.96 4.22
C HIS A 3 -23.34 -4.48 3.77
N TYR A 4 -22.63 -3.68 2.99
CA TYR A 4 -21.29 -3.98 2.50
C TYR A 4 -20.27 -3.30 3.41
N TYR A 5 -19.78 -4.03 4.40
CA TYR A 5 -18.69 -3.55 5.25
C TYR A 5 -17.35 -3.97 4.68
N LEU A 6 -16.51 -2.99 4.38
CA LEU A 6 -15.30 -3.15 3.59
C LEU A 6 -14.08 -2.62 4.34
N GLY A 7 -13.99 -2.90 5.63
CA GLY A 7 -13.07 -2.18 6.49
C GLY A 7 -11.97 -2.95 7.18
N MET A 8 -11.94 -4.28 7.12
CA MET A 8 -10.94 -5.04 7.89
C MET A 8 -10.88 -6.49 7.44
N ALA A 9 -9.66 -7.03 7.28
CA ALA A 9 -9.40 -8.43 6.96
C ALA A 9 -10.27 -8.96 5.80
N ALA A 10 -10.40 -8.16 4.76
CA ALA A 10 -11.31 -8.39 3.65
C ALA A 10 -10.86 -9.55 2.74
N ASN A 11 -9.55 -9.83 2.73
CA ASN A 11 -8.95 -10.92 1.98
C ASN A 11 -9.27 -12.31 2.56
N TYR A 12 -9.93 -12.37 3.72
CA TYR A 12 -10.30 -13.62 4.38
C TYR A 12 -11.78 -13.95 4.12
N GLY A 13 -12.01 -14.98 3.30
CA GLY A 13 -13.36 -15.46 2.99
C GLY A 13 -13.74 -16.72 3.78
N GLY A 14 -15.05 -17.02 3.84
CA GLY A 14 -15.57 -18.29 4.37
C GLY A 14 -15.04 -18.64 5.76
N SER A 15 -14.50 -19.86 5.89
CA SER A 15 -13.91 -20.38 7.14
C SER A 15 -12.41 -20.08 7.30
N GLU A 16 -11.80 -19.31 6.40
CA GLU A 16 -10.35 -19.03 6.45
C GLU A 16 -9.96 -18.31 7.74
N TRP A 17 -10.82 -17.40 8.22
CA TRP A 17 -10.59 -16.70 9.48
C TRP A 17 -10.43 -17.65 10.68
N ALA A 18 -11.26 -18.70 10.76
CA ALA A 18 -11.16 -19.69 11.84
C ALA A 18 -9.87 -20.50 11.72
N ARG A 19 -9.55 -20.97 10.52
CA ARG A 19 -8.31 -21.72 10.25
C ARG A 19 -7.07 -20.94 10.66
N HIS A 20 -7.03 -19.63 10.39
CA HIS A 20 -5.91 -18.79 10.78
C HIS A 20 -5.85 -18.54 12.28
N THR A 21 -6.98 -18.25 12.92
CA THR A 21 -7.06 -18.00 14.36
C THR A 21 -6.58 -19.19 15.18
N PHE A 22 -6.97 -20.40 14.77
CA PHE A 22 -6.59 -21.65 15.48
C PHE A 22 -5.25 -22.22 15.00
N SER A 23 -4.58 -21.59 14.05
CA SER A 23 -3.26 -22.01 13.61
C SER A 23 -2.17 -21.57 14.61
N ILE A 24 -0.99 -22.19 14.50
CA ILE A 24 0.18 -21.84 15.30
C ILE A 24 1.23 -21.23 14.38
N GLY A 25 1.59 -19.95 14.60
CA GLY A 25 2.72 -19.29 13.94
C GLY A 25 4.05 -19.89 14.45
N ARG A 26 4.92 -20.33 13.55
CA ARG A 26 6.19 -21.01 13.86
C ARG A 26 7.37 -20.24 13.29
N LYS A 27 8.59 -20.42 13.86
CA LYS A 27 9.81 -19.81 13.32
C LYS A 27 10.05 -20.17 11.84
N LYS A 28 9.67 -21.37 11.40
CA LYS A 28 9.77 -21.82 10.01
C LYS A 28 8.94 -20.97 9.04
N ASP A 29 7.91 -20.27 9.52
CA ASP A 29 7.07 -19.40 8.67
C ASP A 29 7.85 -18.19 8.17
N TYR A 30 8.80 -17.66 8.94
CA TYR A 30 9.74 -16.64 8.47
C TYR A 30 10.62 -17.14 7.31
N GLY A 31 11.20 -18.34 7.46
CA GLY A 31 12.03 -18.95 6.43
C GLY A 31 11.24 -19.25 5.15
N ALA A 32 10.00 -19.71 5.30
CA ALA A 32 9.14 -20.00 4.15
C ALA A 32 8.74 -18.73 3.38
N LEU A 33 8.36 -17.65 4.09
CA LEU A 33 8.05 -16.38 3.45
C LEU A 33 9.29 -15.75 2.79
N LYS A 34 10.45 -15.75 3.48
CA LYS A 34 11.71 -15.27 2.90
C LYS A 34 12.05 -15.99 1.60
N ARG A 35 12.05 -17.33 1.60
CA ARG A 35 12.30 -18.12 0.39
C ARG A 35 11.34 -17.77 -0.72
N TYR A 36 10.05 -17.77 -0.44
CA TYR A 36 9.05 -17.40 -1.45
C TYR A 36 9.34 -16.05 -2.10
N LEU A 37 9.63 -15.02 -1.30
CA LEU A 37 9.92 -13.69 -1.82
C LEU A 37 11.25 -13.64 -2.57
N SER A 38 12.29 -14.28 -2.05
CA SER A 38 13.60 -14.37 -2.72
C SER A 38 13.53 -15.11 -4.06
N ASP A 39 12.82 -16.23 -4.10
CA ASP A 39 12.67 -17.05 -5.32
C ASP A 39 11.79 -16.36 -6.37
N THR A 40 10.76 -15.63 -5.91
CA THR A 40 9.81 -14.97 -6.82
C THR A 40 10.34 -13.65 -7.38
N TYR A 41 11.00 -12.84 -6.54
CA TYR A 41 11.41 -11.48 -6.89
C TYR A 41 12.93 -11.32 -7.09
N GLY A 42 13.68 -12.38 -6.90
CA GLY A 42 15.12 -12.47 -7.17
C GLY A 42 15.98 -11.61 -6.24
N GLY A 43 16.53 -12.17 -5.17
CA GLY A 43 17.41 -11.43 -4.28
C GLY A 43 17.36 -11.85 -2.81
N GLU A 44 18.06 -11.12 -1.96
CA GLU A 44 18.08 -11.36 -0.52
C GLU A 44 16.88 -10.68 0.14
N THR A 45 16.12 -11.41 0.96
CA THR A 45 14.91 -10.92 1.63
C THR A 45 15.13 -10.69 3.12
N PHE A 46 14.77 -9.48 3.60
CA PHE A 46 14.61 -9.20 5.02
C PHE A 46 13.13 -8.97 5.35
N LEU A 47 12.64 -9.64 6.40
CA LEU A 47 11.30 -9.36 6.94
C LEU A 47 11.36 -8.17 7.87
N CYS A 48 10.36 -7.31 7.81
CA CYS A 48 10.32 -6.03 8.51
C CYS A 48 9.02 -5.89 9.31
N LYS A 49 9.04 -5.08 10.36
CA LYS A 49 7.87 -4.74 11.19
C LYS A 49 6.68 -4.26 10.35
N ASN A 50 6.93 -3.48 9.31
CA ASN A 50 5.92 -2.95 8.39
C ASN A 50 6.56 -2.48 7.08
N GLY A 51 5.73 -2.08 6.10
CA GLY A 51 6.20 -1.62 4.80
C GLY A 51 7.04 -0.34 4.86
N ARG A 52 6.75 0.56 5.79
CA ARG A 52 7.53 1.80 6.01
C ARG A 52 8.97 1.48 6.41
N SER A 53 9.15 0.52 7.32
CA SER A 53 10.47 0.02 7.70
C SER A 53 11.18 -0.66 6.53
N ALA A 54 10.45 -1.44 5.73
CA ALA A 54 10.98 -2.09 4.55
C ALA A 54 11.50 -1.07 3.52
N LEU A 55 10.69 -0.05 3.20
CA LEU A 55 11.09 1.02 2.28
C LEU A 55 12.30 1.81 2.83
N CYS A 56 12.30 2.16 4.11
CA CYS A 56 13.43 2.85 4.72
C CYS A 56 14.73 2.03 4.64
N LEU A 57 14.69 0.71 4.87
CA LEU A 57 15.85 -0.17 4.71
C LEU A 57 16.31 -0.27 3.25
N ALA A 58 15.36 -0.34 2.30
CA ALA A 58 15.68 -0.32 0.87
C ALA A 58 16.45 0.97 0.52
N LEU A 59 15.94 2.11 0.94
CA LEU A 59 16.58 3.40 0.66
C LEU A 59 17.96 3.53 1.31
N LYS A 60 18.11 3.16 2.59
CA LYS A 60 19.40 3.19 3.29
C LYS A 60 20.45 2.28 2.68
N ALA A 61 20.03 1.26 1.95
CA ALA A 61 20.96 0.31 1.31
C ALA A 61 21.67 0.89 0.09
N TYR A 62 21.10 1.88 -0.60
CA TYR A 62 21.57 2.35 -1.90
C TYR A 62 21.92 3.84 -1.98
N PHE A 63 21.41 4.67 -1.07
CA PHE A 63 21.52 6.12 -1.15
C PHE A 63 22.29 6.70 0.03
N GLU A 64 22.97 7.84 -0.21
CA GLU A 64 23.65 8.63 0.81
C GLU A 64 22.69 9.60 1.51
N PRO A 65 22.93 9.93 2.78
CA PRO A 65 22.22 11.03 3.41
C PRO A 65 22.36 12.33 2.61
N GLY A 66 21.22 12.99 2.35
CA GLY A 66 21.18 14.21 1.53
C GLY A 66 20.82 13.98 0.06
N ASP A 67 20.92 12.74 -0.44
CA ASP A 67 20.44 12.41 -1.80
C ASP A 67 18.95 12.74 -1.94
N LYS A 68 18.57 13.24 -3.12
CA LYS A 68 17.17 13.46 -3.47
C LYS A 68 16.59 12.22 -4.17
N VAL A 69 15.34 11.89 -3.87
CA VAL A 69 14.60 10.81 -4.53
C VAL A 69 13.24 11.29 -5.04
N LEU A 70 12.90 10.92 -6.26
CA LEU A 70 11.60 11.23 -6.88
C LEU A 70 10.53 10.34 -6.26
N VAL A 71 9.43 10.95 -5.84
CA VAL A 71 8.31 10.29 -5.14
C VAL A 71 7.00 10.71 -5.78
N ASN A 72 6.10 9.77 -5.99
CA ASN A 72 4.76 10.07 -6.52
C ASN A 72 4.05 11.14 -5.67
N GLY A 73 3.54 12.18 -6.33
CA GLY A 73 2.83 13.30 -5.70
C GLY A 73 1.49 12.93 -5.07
N PHE A 74 0.97 11.73 -5.39
CA PHE A 74 -0.26 11.20 -4.80
C PHE A 74 0.06 9.94 -3.99
N THR A 75 0.42 10.11 -2.71
CA THR A 75 1.03 9.07 -1.89
C THR A 75 0.59 9.07 -0.43
N CYS A 76 1.08 8.08 0.33
CA CYS A 76 0.90 7.99 1.77
C CYS A 76 2.06 8.68 2.52
N TYR A 77 1.77 9.31 3.65
CA TYR A 77 2.79 9.84 4.57
C TYR A 77 3.87 8.81 4.96
N ALA A 78 3.53 7.52 4.93
CA ALA A 78 4.47 6.44 5.20
C ALA A 78 5.69 6.45 4.25
N VAL A 79 5.49 6.82 2.97
CA VAL A 79 6.57 6.94 1.98
C VAL A 79 7.44 8.14 2.31
N TYR A 80 6.84 9.31 2.56
CA TYR A 80 7.56 10.50 2.97
C TYR A 80 8.41 10.26 4.23
N GLU A 81 7.82 9.63 5.26
CA GLU A 81 8.52 9.34 6.51
C GLU A 81 9.67 8.36 6.31
N ALA A 82 9.50 7.33 5.47
CA ALA A 82 10.56 6.38 5.14
C ALA A 82 11.76 7.08 4.46
N VAL A 83 11.48 7.97 3.50
CA VAL A 83 12.50 8.79 2.81
C VAL A 83 13.23 9.68 3.82
N LYS A 84 12.51 10.44 4.64
CA LYS A 84 13.10 11.33 5.66
C LYS A 84 13.92 10.55 6.68
N LYS A 85 13.45 9.40 7.12
CA LYS A 85 14.14 8.54 8.10
C LYS A 85 15.39 7.86 7.51
N ALA A 86 15.41 7.68 6.20
CA ALA A 86 16.61 7.23 5.49
C ALA A 86 17.68 8.35 5.38
N GLY A 87 17.34 9.58 5.74
CA GLY A 87 18.23 10.75 5.60
C GLY A 87 18.12 11.46 4.26
N LEU A 88 17.13 11.08 3.43
CA LEU A 88 16.98 11.55 2.05
C LEU A 88 16.00 12.72 1.95
N ILE A 89 16.00 13.36 0.79
CA ILE A 89 15.13 14.48 0.44
C ILE A 89 14.10 14.01 -0.59
N PRO A 90 12.80 13.96 -0.25
CA PRO A 90 11.76 13.63 -1.21
C PRO A 90 11.53 14.80 -2.19
N VAL A 91 11.49 14.50 -3.48
CA VAL A 91 11.07 15.41 -4.55
C VAL A 91 9.76 14.86 -5.09
N PHE A 92 8.66 15.57 -4.87
CA PHE A 92 7.35 15.13 -5.34
C PHE A 92 7.21 15.39 -6.84
N VAL A 93 6.75 14.36 -7.55
CA VAL A 93 6.49 14.36 -8.99
C VAL A 93 4.99 14.37 -9.21
N ASP A 94 4.47 15.25 -10.05
CA ASP A 94 3.04 15.25 -10.38
C ASP A 94 2.64 13.96 -11.10
N ILE A 95 1.36 13.75 -11.28
CA ILE A 95 0.80 12.50 -11.78
C ILE A 95 -0.12 12.71 -12.97
N SER A 96 -0.28 11.69 -13.80
CA SER A 96 -1.39 11.58 -14.73
C SER A 96 -2.70 11.28 -13.99
N THR A 97 -3.80 11.83 -14.47
CA THR A 97 -5.14 11.48 -13.96
C THR A 97 -5.65 10.15 -14.53
N GLU A 98 -4.98 9.54 -15.50
CA GLU A 98 -5.39 8.30 -16.13
C GLU A 98 -5.06 7.07 -15.27
N ASP A 99 -3.86 7.03 -14.67
CA ASP A 99 -3.36 5.89 -13.91
C ASP A 99 -2.86 6.23 -12.50
N LEU A 100 -2.86 7.53 -12.16
CA LEU A 100 -2.41 8.07 -10.86
C LEU A 100 -0.90 7.91 -10.62
N ASN A 101 -0.13 7.77 -11.67
CA ASN A 101 1.32 7.67 -11.62
C ASN A 101 1.96 8.80 -12.44
N PHE A 102 3.24 9.01 -12.24
CA PHE A 102 4.04 9.88 -13.07
C PHE A 102 4.43 9.19 -14.38
N GLY A 103 4.50 9.95 -15.46
CA GLY A 103 5.14 9.58 -16.71
C GLY A 103 6.50 10.24 -16.87
N VAL A 104 7.13 10.04 -18.04
CA VAL A 104 8.45 10.65 -18.35
C VAL A 104 8.37 12.17 -18.31
N LYS A 105 7.28 12.77 -18.81
CA LYS A 105 7.09 14.22 -18.80
C LYS A 105 7.19 14.79 -17.37
N GLU A 106 6.44 14.24 -16.44
CA GLU A 106 6.44 14.69 -15.06
C GLU A 106 7.79 14.42 -14.36
N LEU A 107 8.49 13.35 -14.75
CA LEU A 107 9.85 13.06 -14.26
C LEU A 107 10.86 14.10 -14.76
N GLU A 108 10.81 14.48 -16.04
CA GLU A 108 11.66 15.54 -16.63
C GLU A 108 11.47 16.90 -15.95
N GLU A 109 10.22 17.24 -15.64
CA GLU A 109 9.90 18.48 -14.93
C GLU A 109 10.39 18.51 -13.47
N ALA A 110 10.53 17.32 -12.84
CA ALA A 110 10.89 17.20 -11.43
C ALA A 110 12.38 16.87 -11.19
N VAL A 111 13.08 16.33 -12.16
CA VAL A 111 14.49 15.95 -12.00
C VAL A 111 15.36 17.20 -11.87
N THR A 112 16.19 17.23 -10.83
CA THR A 112 17.11 18.34 -10.52
C THR A 112 18.44 17.79 -10.03
N ASP A 113 19.44 18.63 -9.93
CA ASP A 113 20.74 18.24 -9.36
C ASP A 113 20.59 17.60 -7.98
N GLY A 114 21.32 16.52 -7.77
CA GLY A 114 21.30 15.74 -6.53
C GLY A 114 20.19 14.68 -6.47
N VAL A 115 19.32 14.55 -7.48
CA VAL A 115 18.43 13.41 -7.61
C VAL A 115 19.26 12.17 -7.94
N ARG A 116 19.03 11.07 -7.20
CA ARG A 116 19.77 9.80 -7.35
C ARG A 116 18.86 8.61 -7.50
N GLY A 117 17.55 8.77 -7.29
CA GLY A 117 16.64 7.64 -7.38
C GLY A 117 15.19 8.00 -7.61
N ILE A 118 14.42 6.96 -7.96
CA ILE A 118 12.99 7.00 -8.20
C ILE A 118 12.32 5.93 -7.33
N ILE A 119 11.27 6.30 -6.59
CA ILE A 119 10.39 5.36 -5.91
C ILE A 119 9.15 5.14 -6.78
N ILE A 120 9.04 3.96 -7.36
CA ILE A 120 7.86 3.55 -8.13
C ILE A 120 6.81 2.97 -7.18
N GLN A 121 5.63 3.59 -7.11
CA GLN A 121 4.56 3.18 -6.20
C GLN A 121 3.51 2.29 -6.87
N ASN A 122 3.28 2.39 -8.18
CA ASN A 122 2.18 1.71 -8.90
C ASN A 122 0.82 1.93 -8.21
N THR A 123 0.37 3.17 -8.21
CA THR A 123 -0.71 3.70 -7.38
C THR A 123 -2.02 2.94 -7.56
N LEU A 124 -2.64 2.52 -6.47
CA LEU A 124 -3.87 1.71 -6.40
C LEU A 124 -3.79 0.37 -7.14
N GLY A 125 -2.59 -0.06 -7.54
CA GLY A 125 -2.38 -1.28 -8.33
C GLY A 125 -2.36 -1.04 -9.83
N ASN A 126 -2.27 0.21 -10.29
CA ASN A 126 -2.09 0.57 -11.70
C ASN A 126 -0.59 0.69 -11.99
N PRO A 127 -0.01 -0.15 -12.86
CA PRO A 127 1.42 -0.10 -13.13
C PRO A 127 1.80 1.13 -13.97
N VAL A 128 2.97 1.72 -13.66
CA VAL A 128 3.59 2.74 -14.51
C VAL A 128 4.00 2.14 -15.87
N ASP A 129 4.27 2.98 -16.87
CA ASP A 129 5.01 2.56 -18.06
C ASP A 129 6.47 2.31 -17.67
N ILE A 130 6.75 1.07 -17.27
CA ILE A 130 8.05 0.70 -16.73
C ILE A 130 9.17 0.82 -17.77
N VAL A 131 8.88 0.57 -19.05
CA VAL A 131 9.89 0.66 -20.12
C VAL A 131 10.37 2.10 -20.27
N ALA A 132 9.43 3.04 -20.29
CA ALA A 132 9.75 4.47 -20.38
C ALA A 132 10.46 4.98 -19.11
N VAL A 133 10.02 4.56 -17.91
CA VAL A 133 10.64 4.95 -16.64
C VAL A 133 12.05 4.37 -16.48
N GLU A 134 12.29 3.12 -16.88
CA GLU A 134 13.64 2.53 -16.88
C GLU A 134 14.59 3.25 -17.82
N LYS A 135 14.12 3.58 -19.03
CA LYS A 135 14.92 4.35 -19.99
C LYS A 135 15.32 5.69 -19.40
N PHE A 136 14.35 6.44 -18.87
CA PHE A 136 14.59 7.72 -18.19
C PHE A 136 15.58 7.56 -17.03
N ALA A 137 15.38 6.57 -16.15
CA ALA A 137 16.26 6.33 -15.02
C ALA A 137 17.71 6.04 -15.47
N LYS A 138 17.89 5.27 -16.54
CA LYS A 138 19.21 4.96 -17.11
C LYS A 138 19.88 6.20 -17.69
N GLU A 139 19.13 7.04 -18.43
CA GLU A 139 19.65 8.27 -19.05
C GLU A 139 20.11 9.29 -18.00
N HIS A 140 19.43 9.34 -16.84
CA HIS A 140 19.76 10.23 -15.72
C HIS A 140 20.62 9.58 -14.60
N GLY A 141 21.04 8.32 -14.76
CA GLY A 141 21.84 7.61 -13.76
C GLY A 141 21.13 7.38 -12.43
N LEU A 142 19.80 7.18 -12.46
CA LEU A 142 18.96 7.03 -11.28
C LEU A 142 18.72 5.56 -10.92
N LEU A 143 18.72 5.24 -9.64
CA LEU A 143 18.32 3.93 -9.15
C LEU A 143 16.80 3.86 -8.92
N ILE A 144 16.20 2.72 -9.26
CA ILE A 144 14.78 2.47 -9.04
C ILE A 144 14.58 1.62 -7.79
N VAL A 145 13.71 2.07 -6.89
CA VAL A 145 13.17 1.28 -5.78
C VAL A 145 11.67 1.12 -5.98
N GLU A 146 11.17 -0.11 -5.92
CA GLU A 146 9.74 -0.39 -6.10
C GLU A 146 9.03 -0.51 -4.75
N ASP A 147 8.00 0.32 -4.51
CA ASP A 147 7.11 0.21 -3.35
C ASP A 147 5.86 -0.58 -3.74
N LEU A 148 5.76 -1.81 -3.27
CA LEU A 148 4.66 -2.72 -3.55
C LEU A 148 3.57 -2.73 -2.47
N ALA A 149 3.37 -1.63 -1.79
CA ALA A 149 2.25 -1.51 -0.85
C ALA A 149 0.88 -1.67 -1.53
N HIS A 150 0.78 -1.36 -2.83
CA HIS A 150 -0.45 -1.44 -3.61
C HIS A 150 -0.49 -2.59 -4.63
N CYS A 151 0.64 -3.23 -4.88
CA CYS A 151 0.76 -4.22 -5.94
C CYS A 151 1.25 -5.57 -5.41
N ALA A 152 0.47 -6.61 -5.62
CA ALA A 152 0.93 -7.98 -5.50
C ALA A 152 0.28 -8.78 -6.64
N GLY A 153 1.09 -9.57 -7.37
CA GLY A 153 0.61 -10.38 -8.50
C GLY A 153 0.19 -9.56 -9.73
N VAL A 154 0.54 -8.28 -9.81
CA VAL A 154 0.29 -7.40 -10.95
C VAL A 154 1.48 -7.44 -11.90
N LYS A 155 1.23 -7.32 -13.20
CA LYS A 155 2.28 -7.26 -14.23
C LYS A 155 2.33 -5.89 -14.87
N TYR A 156 3.54 -5.47 -15.23
CA TYR A 156 3.75 -4.36 -16.16
C TYR A 156 3.23 -4.71 -17.55
N ARG A 157 3.02 -3.71 -18.40
CA ARG A 157 2.53 -3.90 -19.78
C ARG A 157 3.45 -4.75 -20.64
N ASP A 158 4.76 -4.78 -20.33
CA ASP A 158 5.76 -5.62 -21.01
C ASP A 158 5.77 -7.08 -20.52
N GLY A 159 4.88 -7.44 -19.59
CA GLY A 159 4.71 -8.80 -19.07
C GLY A 159 5.56 -9.14 -17.85
N ARG A 160 6.54 -8.30 -17.46
CA ARG A 160 7.32 -8.49 -16.23
C ARG A 160 6.42 -8.33 -15.00
N GLU A 161 6.68 -9.10 -13.95
CA GLU A 161 5.98 -8.95 -12.69
C GLU A 161 6.42 -7.65 -11.98
N VAL A 162 5.45 -6.87 -11.49
CA VAL A 162 5.73 -5.69 -10.68
C VAL A 162 6.52 -6.12 -9.43
N GLY A 163 7.61 -5.43 -9.16
CA GLY A 163 8.53 -5.79 -8.08
C GLY A 163 9.80 -6.50 -8.53
N THR A 164 10.03 -6.65 -9.84
CA THR A 164 11.21 -7.37 -10.38
C THR A 164 12.19 -6.47 -11.15
N VAL A 165 12.01 -5.15 -11.13
CA VAL A 165 12.77 -4.23 -11.98
C VAL A 165 13.82 -3.43 -11.21
N GLY A 166 13.46 -2.75 -10.13
CA GLY A 166 14.38 -1.87 -9.40
C GLY A 166 15.50 -2.61 -8.66
N VAL A 167 16.44 -1.89 -8.06
CA VAL A 167 17.52 -2.46 -7.25
C VAL A 167 17.02 -3.11 -5.96
N ALA A 168 15.89 -2.65 -5.44
CA ALA A 168 15.19 -3.23 -4.31
C ALA A 168 13.68 -3.07 -4.43
N THR A 169 12.96 -3.94 -3.70
CA THR A 169 11.50 -3.93 -3.63
C THR A 169 11.06 -3.93 -2.17
N ALA A 170 10.22 -2.97 -1.79
CA ALA A 170 9.65 -2.87 -0.46
C ALA A 170 8.18 -3.35 -0.45
N TRP A 171 7.85 -4.24 0.46
CA TRP A 171 6.53 -4.81 0.65
C TRP A 171 5.86 -4.26 1.90
N SER A 172 4.57 -3.97 1.80
CA SER A 172 3.71 -3.70 2.94
C SER A 172 2.61 -4.75 3.05
N PHE A 173 2.50 -5.37 4.23
CA PHE A 173 1.43 -6.32 4.57
C PHE A 173 0.40 -5.68 5.52
N GLY A 174 0.35 -4.35 5.53
CA GLY A 174 -0.55 -3.60 6.39
C GLY A 174 -2.02 -3.78 6.02
N LYS A 175 -2.88 -3.31 6.93
CA LYS A 175 -4.33 -3.34 6.74
C LYS A 175 -4.73 -2.66 5.42
N ASP A 176 -5.68 -3.29 4.71
CA ASP A 176 -6.23 -2.83 3.43
C ASP A 176 -5.23 -2.84 2.24
N LYS A 177 -4.10 -3.53 2.37
CA LYS A 177 -3.13 -3.75 1.29
C LYS A 177 -3.46 -5.01 0.47
N SER A 178 -2.79 -5.18 -0.66
CA SER A 178 -2.94 -6.39 -1.49
C SER A 178 -2.65 -7.66 -0.68
N ILE A 179 -1.63 -7.61 0.18
CA ILE A 179 -1.37 -8.60 1.22
C ILE A 179 -1.75 -7.95 2.55
N ASP A 180 -2.82 -8.42 3.18
CA ASP A 180 -3.38 -7.84 4.40
C ASP A 180 -3.16 -8.77 5.60
N THR A 181 -2.23 -8.43 6.48
CA THR A 181 -1.94 -9.18 7.72
C THR A 181 -2.01 -8.30 8.97
N ILE A 182 -2.67 -7.14 8.89
CA ILE A 182 -2.73 -6.04 9.88
C ILE A 182 -1.46 -5.18 9.92
N SER A 183 -0.28 -5.78 9.89
CA SER A 183 1.05 -5.17 9.88
C SER A 183 2.02 -6.12 9.16
N GLY A 184 3.31 -5.84 9.23
CA GLY A 184 4.31 -6.63 8.54
C GLY A 184 4.77 -5.97 7.22
N GLY A 185 5.92 -6.41 6.78
CA GLY A 185 6.53 -6.00 5.52
C GLY A 185 7.76 -6.84 5.20
N ALA A 186 8.33 -6.60 4.05
CA ALA A 186 9.59 -7.21 3.64
C ALA A 186 10.32 -6.30 2.66
N VAL A 187 11.64 -6.41 2.60
CA VAL A 187 12.45 -5.84 1.53
C VAL A 187 13.21 -6.96 0.82
N VAL A 188 13.23 -6.91 -0.51
CA VAL A 188 14.03 -7.79 -1.36
C VAL A 188 15.10 -6.96 -2.03
N PHE A 189 16.35 -7.27 -1.79
CA PHE A 189 17.53 -6.62 -2.40
C PHE A 189 17.99 -7.46 -3.58
N ARG A 190 17.86 -6.93 -4.80
CA ARG A 190 18.20 -7.67 -6.03
C ARG A 190 19.61 -7.44 -6.51
N THR A 191 20.18 -6.30 -6.18
CA THR A 191 21.56 -5.98 -6.55
C THR A 191 22.45 -5.85 -5.30
N PRO A 192 23.78 -5.91 -5.43
CA PRO A 192 24.67 -5.64 -4.31
C PRO A 192 24.35 -4.27 -3.68
N ARG A 193 24.23 -4.25 -2.37
CA ARG A 193 23.97 -3.02 -1.61
C ARG A 193 25.22 -2.15 -1.54
N LYS A 194 25.04 -0.84 -1.61
CA LYS A 194 26.12 0.13 -1.42
C LYS A 194 26.52 0.20 0.06
N HIS A 195 25.53 0.09 0.96
CA HIS A 195 25.74 0.14 2.40
C HIS A 195 25.32 -1.16 3.07
N GLU A 196 26.03 -1.54 4.12
CA GLU A 196 25.66 -2.68 4.94
C GLU A 196 24.39 -2.37 5.74
N ILE A 197 23.39 -3.22 5.61
CA ILE A 197 22.13 -3.15 6.32
C ILE A 197 21.96 -4.37 7.21
N LYS A 198 21.83 -4.14 8.51
CA LYS A 198 21.53 -5.22 9.47
C LYS A 198 20.09 -5.69 9.30
N ALA A 199 19.94 -7.01 9.10
CA ALA A 199 18.60 -7.61 9.06
C ALA A 199 17.85 -7.43 10.38
N PRO A 200 16.54 -7.12 10.37
CA PRO A 200 15.74 -7.11 11.57
C PRO A 200 15.79 -8.47 12.27
N SER A 201 15.97 -8.46 13.58
CA SER A 201 16.13 -9.68 14.39
C SER A 201 15.36 -9.65 15.70
N LYS A 202 14.95 -8.47 16.16
CA LYS A 202 14.21 -8.30 17.43
C LYS A 202 12.83 -8.92 17.30
N ALA A 203 12.47 -9.74 18.28
CA ALA A 203 11.13 -10.34 18.34
C ALA A 203 10.05 -9.26 18.55
N PRO A 204 8.88 -9.39 17.90
CA PRO A 204 7.75 -8.50 18.13
C PRO A 204 7.19 -8.66 19.54
N HIS A 205 6.50 -7.64 20.04
CA HIS A 205 5.82 -7.71 21.33
C HIS A 205 4.71 -8.78 21.34
N LEU A 206 4.42 -9.31 22.52
CA LEU A 206 3.34 -10.30 22.68
C LEU A 206 1.98 -9.75 22.19
N SER A 207 1.72 -8.49 22.44
CA SER A 207 0.52 -7.80 21.92
C SER A 207 0.38 -7.87 20.42
N ASP A 208 1.49 -7.77 19.66
CA ASP A 208 1.47 -7.84 18.20
C ASP A 208 1.14 -9.26 17.72
N HIS A 209 1.67 -10.27 18.41
CA HIS A 209 1.29 -11.67 18.15
C HIS A 209 -0.21 -11.91 18.36
N LEU A 210 -0.78 -11.39 19.45
CA LEU A 210 -2.21 -11.54 19.75
C LEU A 210 -3.07 -10.79 18.73
N ARG A 211 -2.70 -9.56 18.39
CA ARG A 211 -3.38 -8.77 17.36
C ARG A 211 -3.40 -9.48 16.02
N ALA A 212 -2.24 -9.94 15.56
CA ALA A 212 -2.11 -10.66 14.28
C ALA A 212 -2.91 -11.97 14.27
N ARG A 213 -2.90 -12.70 15.39
CA ARG A 213 -3.67 -13.94 15.53
C ARG A 213 -5.17 -13.74 15.40
N PHE A 214 -5.72 -12.74 16.10
CA PHE A 214 -7.16 -12.52 16.17
C PHE A 214 -7.70 -11.55 15.12
N TYR A 215 -6.82 -10.92 14.32
CA TYR A 215 -7.22 -9.96 13.29
C TYR A 215 -8.27 -10.52 12.30
N PRO A 216 -8.10 -11.72 11.71
CA PRO A 216 -9.11 -12.28 10.81
C PRO A 216 -10.45 -12.54 11.52
N THR A 217 -10.43 -12.96 12.77
CA THR A 217 -11.63 -13.21 13.60
C THR A 217 -12.41 -11.93 13.84
N PHE A 218 -11.74 -10.88 14.30
CA PHE A 218 -12.39 -9.58 14.49
C PHE A 218 -12.93 -9.00 13.18
N GLY A 219 -12.21 -9.21 12.07
CA GLY A 219 -12.72 -8.87 10.75
C GLY A 219 -14.02 -9.62 10.39
N ALA A 220 -14.08 -10.92 10.68
CA ALA A 220 -15.28 -11.73 10.47
C ALA A 220 -16.45 -11.25 11.35
N ILE A 221 -16.19 -10.98 12.63
CA ILE A 221 -17.19 -10.44 13.57
C ILE A 221 -17.70 -9.08 13.12
N CYS A 222 -16.82 -8.15 12.75
CA CYS A 222 -17.20 -6.84 12.23
C CYS A 222 -18.09 -6.96 10.99
N ARG A 223 -17.76 -7.87 10.06
CA ARG A 223 -18.59 -8.13 8.87
C ARG A 223 -19.96 -8.70 9.24
N GLY A 224 -20.04 -9.67 10.15
CA GLY A 224 -21.29 -10.23 10.64
C GLY A 224 -22.17 -9.17 11.31
N LEU A 225 -21.61 -8.38 12.21
CA LEU A 225 -22.32 -7.30 12.91
C LEU A 225 -22.72 -6.13 12.00
N SER A 226 -22.14 -6.04 10.79
CA SER A 226 -22.52 -5.00 9.83
C SER A 226 -23.94 -5.16 9.31
N TYR A 227 -24.49 -6.38 9.31
CA TYR A 227 -25.89 -6.63 8.95
C TYR A 227 -26.87 -5.93 9.90
N VAL A 228 -26.48 -5.73 11.16
CA VAL A 228 -27.24 -5.01 12.18
C VAL A 228 -26.65 -3.63 12.49
N LYS A 229 -25.82 -3.09 11.60
CA LYS A 229 -25.16 -1.77 11.69
C LYS A 229 -24.19 -1.59 12.86
N LEU A 230 -23.83 -2.67 13.58
CA LEU A 230 -22.91 -2.62 14.72
C LEU A 230 -21.44 -2.86 14.35
N GLY A 231 -21.15 -3.38 13.15
CA GLY A 231 -19.77 -3.67 12.73
C GLY A 231 -18.84 -2.45 12.74
N GLY A 232 -19.35 -1.31 12.28
CA GLY A 232 -18.60 -0.04 12.33
C GLY A 232 -18.39 0.50 13.75
N VAL A 233 -19.31 0.21 14.68
CA VAL A 233 -19.16 0.57 16.09
C VAL A 233 -18.05 -0.25 16.71
N LEU A 234 -18.09 -1.58 16.54
CA LEU A 234 -17.03 -2.46 17.02
C LEU A 234 -15.66 -2.06 16.47
N MET A 235 -15.58 -1.76 15.17
CA MET A 235 -14.33 -1.31 14.55
C MET A 235 -13.78 -0.04 15.22
N ARG A 236 -14.63 0.96 15.48
CA ARG A 236 -14.19 2.17 16.19
C ARG A 236 -13.69 1.86 17.60
N CYS A 237 -14.35 0.94 18.32
CA CYS A 237 -13.87 0.48 19.63
C CYS A 237 -12.50 -0.18 19.53
N LEU A 238 -12.29 -1.11 18.57
CA LEU A 238 -11.01 -1.80 18.36
C LEU A 238 -9.88 -0.80 18.02
N VAL A 239 -10.18 0.24 17.24
CA VAL A 239 -9.22 1.32 16.96
C VAL A 239 -8.93 2.14 18.21
N LYS A 240 -9.97 2.49 19.01
CA LYS A 240 -9.81 3.31 20.23
C LYS A 240 -8.94 2.61 21.29
N ILE A 241 -9.07 1.29 21.43
CA ILE A 241 -8.25 0.49 22.37
C ILE A 241 -6.92 0.04 21.76
N HIS A 242 -6.51 0.61 20.60
CA HIS A 242 -5.28 0.28 19.88
C HIS A 242 -5.13 -1.21 19.52
N TRP A 243 -6.24 -1.95 19.43
CA TRP A 243 -6.20 -3.33 18.94
C TRP A 243 -6.00 -3.38 17.42
N VAL A 244 -6.59 -2.44 16.69
CA VAL A 244 -6.36 -2.22 15.26
C VAL A 244 -5.75 -0.84 15.08
N GLU A 245 -4.51 -0.78 14.65
CA GLU A 245 -3.84 0.48 14.33
C GLU A 245 -4.14 0.91 12.90
N LYS A 246 -4.25 2.23 12.69
CA LYS A 246 -4.29 2.79 11.34
C LYS A 246 -2.88 2.73 10.75
N SER A 247 -2.76 2.36 9.47
CA SER A 247 -1.46 2.24 8.80
C SER A 247 -0.58 3.49 8.92
N ALA A 248 -1.19 4.68 9.00
CA ALA A 248 -0.47 5.94 9.17
C ALA A 248 0.13 6.13 10.59
N ASP A 249 -0.36 5.40 11.58
CA ASP A 249 0.08 5.50 12.99
C ASP A 249 1.13 4.45 13.35
N ASN A 250 1.40 3.50 12.46
CA ASN A 250 2.43 2.50 12.66
C ASN A 250 3.81 3.16 12.80
N ARG A 251 4.56 2.77 13.84
CA ARG A 251 5.91 3.27 14.05
C ARG A 251 6.88 2.69 13.03
N LEU A 252 7.78 3.52 12.54
CA LEU A 252 8.93 3.08 11.78
C LEU A 252 9.93 2.44 12.74
N GLU A 253 10.16 1.13 12.59
CA GLU A 253 11.04 0.33 13.44
C GLU A 253 11.90 -0.59 12.56
N LEU A 254 13.22 -0.39 12.57
CA LEU A 254 14.13 -1.03 11.64
C LEU A 254 14.70 -2.38 12.14
N THR A 255 14.56 -2.66 13.42
CA THR A 255 15.20 -3.82 14.05
C THR A 255 14.22 -4.97 14.34
N GLU A 256 12.93 -4.71 14.30
CA GLU A 256 11.89 -5.64 14.71
C GLU A 256 11.32 -6.45 13.54
N LEU A 257 11.14 -7.74 13.77
CA LEU A 257 10.47 -8.66 12.84
C LEU A 257 8.94 -8.49 12.90
N PRO A 258 8.20 -8.88 11.84
CA PRO A 258 6.76 -9.08 11.92
C PRO A 258 6.46 -10.24 12.88
N SER A 259 5.21 -10.40 13.31
CA SER A 259 4.83 -11.60 14.06
C SER A 259 4.88 -12.86 13.17
N LYS A 260 5.03 -14.03 13.77
CA LYS A 260 5.01 -15.31 13.02
C LYS A 260 3.67 -15.54 12.33
N PHE A 261 2.58 -15.00 12.90
CA PHE A 261 1.26 -15.05 12.29
C PHE A 261 1.18 -14.19 11.05
N GLU A 262 1.73 -12.97 11.08
CA GLU A 262 1.80 -12.09 9.91
C GLU A 262 2.59 -12.74 8.78
N ALA A 263 3.76 -13.32 9.08
CA ALA A 263 4.56 -14.02 8.08
C ALA A 263 3.81 -15.20 7.44
N ARG A 264 3.12 -16.00 8.24
CA ARG A 264 2.29 -17.12 7.77
C ARG A 264 1.10 -16.65 6.95
N LEU A 265 0.40 -15.60 7.41
CA LEU A 265 -0.74 -15.03 6.73
C LEU A 265 -0.33 -14.43 5.37
N ALA A 266 0.78 -13.69 5.33
CA ALA A 266 1.32 -13.13 4.10
C ALA A 266 1.60 -14.23 3.08
N LEU A 267 2.34 -15.27 3.45
CA LEU A 267 2.64 -16.40 2.56
C LEU A 267 1.36 -17.07 2.04
N SER A 268 0.37 -17.28 2.92
CA SER A 268 -0.92 -17.87 2.54
C SER A 268 -1.65 -17.04 1.48
N GLN A 269 -1.61 -15.71 1.60
CA GLN A 269 -2.24 -14.80 0.64
C GLN A 269 -1.47 -14.77 -0.68
N PHE A 270 -0.15 -14.69 -0.68
CA PHE A 270 0.66 -14.79 -1.89
C PHE A 270 0.36 -16.07 -2.67
N MET A 271 0.29 -17.21 -1.99
CA MET A 271 -0.04 -18.50 -2.64
C MET A 271 -1.45 -18.53 -3.21
N LYS A 272 -2.41 -17.84 -2.59
CA LYS A 272 -3.79 -17.71 -3.08
C LYS A 272 -3.87 -16.80 -4.31
N MET A 273 -3.19 -15.65 -4.29
CA MET A 273 -3.14 -14.70 -5.40
C MET A 273 -2.56 -15.34 -6.65
N ARG A 274 -1.44 -16.05 -6.51
CA ARG A 274 -0.78 -16.75 -7.62
C ARG A 274 -1.70 -17.76 -8.33
N ARG A 275 -2.68 -18.33 -7.62
CA ARG A 275 -3.66 -19.27 -8.18
C ARG A 275 -4.80 -18.60 -8.91
N ASN A 276 -5.22 -17.42 -8.46
CA ASN A 276 -6.47 -16.79 -8.88
C ASN A 276 -6.27 -15.64 -9.88
N GLY A 277 -5.04 -15.11 -10.03
CA GLY A 277 -4.79 -13.82 -10.69
C GLY A 277 -5.54 -12.69 -9.97
N GLU A 278 -4.88 -11.65 -9.56
CA GLU A 278 -5.56 -10.57 -8.85
C GLU A 278 -5.53 -9.29 -9.69
N PRO A 279 -6.66 -8.58 -9.79
CA PRO A 279 -6.72 -7.28 -10.46
C PRO A 279 -6.00 -6.20 -9.63
N ALA A 280 -5.95 -5.00 -10.15
CA ALA A 280 -5.53 -3.82 -9.41
C ALA A 280 -6.19 -3.75 -8.02
N LEU A 281 -5.49 -3.24 -7.03
CA LEU A 281 -5.96 -3.20 -5.63
C LEU A 281 -7.29 -2.46 -5.48
N ARG A 282 -7.46 -1.38 -6.24
CA ARG A 282 -8.67 -0.54 -6.23
C ARG A 282 -8.98 -0.02 -7.62
N GLU A 283 -10.25 -0.03 -7.98
CA GLU A 283 -10.77 0.76 -9.09
C GLU A 283 -11.02 2.19 -8.62
N PHE A 284 -10.85 3.17 -9.48
CA PHE A 284 -11.12 4.56 -9.15
C PHE A 284 -11.95 5.28 -10.22
N CYS A 285 -12.59 6.33 -9.80
CA CYS A 285 -13.24 7.30 -10.67
C CYS A 285 -13.23 8.68 -10.02
N PHE A 286 -13.45 9.71 -10.82
CA PHE A 286 -13.58 11.07 -10.33
C PHE A 286 -15.05 11.47 -10.27
N VAL A 287 -15.42 12.22 -9.23
CA VAL A 287 -16.80 12.62 -8.98
C VAL A 287 -16.88 14.10 -8.60
N ARG A 288 -17.99 14.71 -8.99
CA ARG A 288 -18.44 15.99 -8.41
C ARG A 288 -19.04 15.70 -7.03
N ASP A 289 -18.81 16.55 -6.06
CA ASP A 289 -19.36 16.41 -4.71
C ASP A 289 -19.15 15.03 -4.06
N ARG A 290 -17.87 14.70 -3.84
CA ARG A 290 -17.46 13.45 -3.17
C ARG A 290 -18.16 13.21 -1.84
N LYS A 291 -18.43 14.28 -1.05
CA LYS A 291 -19.08 14.16 0.25
C LYS A 291 -20.53 13.67 0.11
N GLU A 292 -21.26 14.19 -0.86
CA GLU A 292 -22.62 13.76 -1.15
C GLU A 292 -22.67 12.30 -1.60
N VAL A 293 -21.79 11.93 -2.54
CA VAL A 293 -21.70 10.55 -3.04
C VAL A 293 -21.42 9.57 -1.91
N LEU A 294 -20.45 9.86 -1.04
CA LEU A 294 -20.14 9.02 0.11
C LEU A 294 -21.30 8.91 1.09
N SER A 295 -22.02 10.01 1.35
CA SER A 295 -23.22 10.00 2.19
C SER A 295 -24.31 9.09 1.60
N LYS A 296 -24.56 9.18 0.29
CA LYS A 296 -25.52 8.33 -0.41
C LYS A 296 -25.12 6.85 -0.38
N LEU A 297 -23.85 6.55 -0.59
CA LEU A 297 -23.32 5.19 -0.49
C LEU A 297 -23.51 4.63 0.92
N GLN A 298 -23.17 5.38 1.96
CA GLN A 298 -23.36 4.98 3.35
C GLN A 298 -24.83 4.74 3.71
N LYS A 299 -25.75 5.63 3.28
CA LYS A 299 -27.21 5.44 3.48
C LYS A 299 -27.71 4.14 2.84
N LYS A 300 -27.09 3.70 1.74
CA LYS A 300 -27.41 2.43 1.07
C LYS A 300 -26.63 1.22 1.61
N GLY A 301 -25.86 1.42 2.68
CA GLY A 301 -25.14 0.34 3.37
C GLY A 301 -23.77 0.02 2.80
N PHE A 302 -23.21 0.86 1.94
CA PHE A 302 -21.84 0.72 1.46
C PHE A 302 -20.89 1.48 2.39
N TYR A 303 -20.09 0.74 3.16
CA TYR A 303 -19.08 1.29 4.05
C TYR A 303 -17.71 0.92 3.53
N PHE A 304 -17.04 1.81 2.81
CA PHE A 304 -15.68 1.62 2.36
C PHE A 304 -14.69 2.01 3.47
N SER A 305 -13.57 1.30 3.55
CA SER A 305 -12.48 1.62 4.49
C SER A 305 -11.68 2.84 4.03
N GLY A 306 -12.34 3.97 3.93
CA GLY A 306 -11.72 5.19 3.45
C GLY A 306 -11.43 5.17 1.93
N PHE A 307 -11.19 6.32 1.39
CA PHE A 307 -10.63 6.48 0.05
C PHE A 307 -9.18 6.89 0.20
N TRP A 308 -8.39 6.42 -0.70
CA TRP A 308 -7.00 6.77 -0.84
C TRP A 308 -6.87 7.69 -2.06
N TYR A 309 -6.48 8.95 -1.88
CA TYR A 309 -6.16 9.64 -0.64
C TYR A 309 -6.98 10.93 -0.56
N GLU A 310 -7.25 11.44 0.65
CA GLU A 310 -7.98 12.70 0.84
C GLU A 310 -7.13 13.95 0.64
N LYS A 311 -5.82 13.79 0.57
CA LYS A 311 -4.80 14.80 0.27
C LYS A 311 -3.69 14.18 -0.56
N PRO A 312 -2.92 14.97 -1.30
CA PRO A 312 -1.78 14.46 -2.08
C PRO A 312 -0.84 13.59 -1.24
N VAL A 313 -0.54 13.98 -0.02
CA VAL A 313 0.15 13.15 0.97
C VAL A 313 -0.80 12.90 2.14
N SER A 314 -1.36 11.70 2.20
CA SER A 314 -2.40 11.33 3.16
C SER A 314 -1.82 10.59 4.38
N PRO A 315 -2.42 10.71 5.57
CA PRO A 315 -3.63 11.45 5.90
C PRO A 315 -3.44 12.94 6.12
N GLU A 316 -4.53 13.70 6.02
CA GLU A 316 -4.57 15.17 6.10
C GLU A 316 -3.82 15.76 7.31
N ARG A 317 -3.86 15.09 8.47
CA ARG A 317 -3.16 15.55 9.69
C ARG A 317 -1.64 15.67 9.55
N TYR A 318 -1.04 14.96 8.58
CA TYR A 318 0.39 15.04 8.28
C TYR A 318 0.69 15.93 7.08
N TYR A 319 -0.29 16.23 6.24
CA TYR A 319 -0.12 16.98 5.01
C TYR A 319 0.57 18.32 5.22
N LYS A 320 0.13 19.10 6.22
CA LYS A 320 0.73 20.39 6.56
C LYS A 320 2.21 20.29 7.00
N LYS A 321 2.62 19.14 7.55
CA LYS A 321 4.00 18.91 8.02
C LYS A 321 4.97 18.55 6.91
N VAL A 322 4.45 18.14 5.75
CA VAL A 322 5.26 17.65 4.62
C VAL A 322 5.83 18.79 3.80
N GLY A 323 5.18 19.97 3.80
CA GLY A 323 5.56 21.08 2.92
C GLY A 323 5.36 20.72 1.45
N PHE A 324 4.22 20.11 1.12
CA PHE A 324 3.91 19.63 -0.22
C PHE A 324 3.83 20.77 -1.22
N PRO A 325 4.51 20.69 -2.40
CA PRO A 325 4.56 21.74 -3.39
C PRO A 325 3.30 21.70 -4.29
N GLU A 326 2.17 22.25 -3.83
CA GLU A 326 0.88 22.18 -4.53
C GLU A 326 0.96 22.70 -5.96
N ASN A 327 1.71 23.79 -6.21
CA ASN A 327 1.88 24.38 -7.53
C ASN A 327 2.68 23.48 -8.49
N ALA A 328 3.60 22.65 -7.97
CA ALA A 328 4.37 21.72 -8.78
C ALA A 328 3.63 20.39 -9.03
N CYS A 329 2.58 20.10 -8.26
CA CYS A 329 1.81 18.87 -8.39
C CYS A 329 0.29 19.14 -8.46
N PRO A 330 -0.17 19.94 -9.44
CA PRO A 330 -1.57 20.37 -9.53
C PRO A 330 -2.53 19.23 -9.83
N ASN A 331 -2.08 18.17 -10.51
CA ASN A 331 -2.92 17.00 -10.77
C ASN A 331 -3.11 16.17 -9.51
N ALA A 332 -2.06 15.97 -8.70
CA ALA A 332 -2.16 15.27 -7.41
C ALA A 332 -3.13 15.98 -6.46
N VAL A 333 -3.12 17.32 -6.43
CA VAL A 333 -4.08 18.13 -5.65
C VAL A 333 -5.50 17.86 -6.16
N TRP A 334 -5.74 18.04 -7.46
CA TRP A 334 -7.04 17.86 -8.10
C TRP A 334 -7.58 16.44 -7.89
N VAL A 335 -6.76 15.41 -8.08
CA VAL A 335 -7.11 14.01 -7.84
C VAL A 335 -7.55 13.81 -6.40
N SER A 336 -6.79 14.30 -5.43
CA SER A 336 -7.11 14.13 -4.02
C SER A 336 -8.47 14.73 -3.61
N GLU A 337 -8.96 15.72 -4.33
CA GLU A 337 -10.24 16.36 -4.09
C GLU A 337 -11.42 15.64 -4.74
N ASN A 338 -11.19 14.98 -5.89
CA ASN A 338 -12.26 14.45 -6.73
C ASN A 338 -12.35 12.92 -6.74
N ILE A 339 -11.33 12.19 -6.29
CA ILE A 339 -11.26 10.73 -6.39
C ILE A 339 -12.23 10.01 -5.45
N ILE A 340 -12.88 8.98 -5.94
CA ILE A 340 -13.44 7.86 -5.18
C ILE A 340 -12.76 6.59 -5.67
N ASN A 341 -12.36 5.72 -4.74
CA ASN A 341 -11.80 4.42 -5.10
C ASN A 341 -12.44 3.29 -4.31
N ILE A 342 -12.69 2.19 -5.00
CA ILE A 342 -13.40 1.02 -4.53
C ILE A 342 -12.43 -0.16 -4.50
N PRO A 343 -12.28 -0.84 -3.35
CA PRO A 343 -11.42 -2.01 -3.28
C PRO A 343 -11.87 -3.17 -4.16
N ASN A 344 -10.98 -3.72 -5.00
CA ASN A 344 -11.28 -4.76 -5.96
C ASN A 344 -11.47 -6.17 -5.39
N TYR A 345 -10.93 -6.47 -4.21
CA TYR A 345 -11.18 -7.76 -3.56
C TYR A 345 -12.66 -8.01 -3.22
N TYR A 346 -13.52 -7.01 -3.48
CA TYR A 346 -14.97 -7.09 -3.36
C TYR A 346 -15.71 -7.31 -4.68
N THR A 347 -15.03 -7.34 -5.81
CA THR A 347 -15.64 -7.55 -7.14
C THR A 347 -16.37 -8.89 -7.29
N ARG A 348 -16.16 -9.83 -6.37
CA ARG A 348 -17.00 -11.03 -6.24
C ARG A 348 -18.41 -10.75 -5.72
N ARG A 349 -18.72 -9.50 -5.33
CA ARG A 349 -20.05 -9.06 -4.92
C ARG A 349 -20.61 -8.11 -5.96
N ASP A 350 -21.90 -8.15 -6.15
CA ASP A 350 -22.59 -7.22 -7.03
C ASP A 350 -22.47 -5.78 -6.52
N MET A 351 -21.55 -5.02 -7.11
CA MET A 351 -21.32 -3.60 -6.83
C MET A 351 -22.17 -2.68 -7.73
N THR A 352 -23.00 -3.25 -8.63
CA THR A 352 -23.89 -2.49 -9.51
C THR A 352 -24.71 -1.41 -8.78
N PRO A 353 -25.26 -1.66 -7.57
CA PRO A 353 -26.00 -0.61 -6.86
C PRO A 353 -25.13 0.55 -6.40
N ALA A 354 -23.84 0.32 -6.10
CA ALA A 354 -22.89 1.39 -5.77
C ALA A 354 -22.56 2.23 -7.00
N TYR A 355 -22.27 1.58 -8.13
CA TYR A 355 -22.01 2.27 -9.40
C TYR A 355 -23.21 3.08 -9.89
N LYS A 356 -24.46 2.61 -9.69
CA LYS A 356 -25.67 3.40 -9.98
C LYS A 356 -25.75 4.69 -9.19
N ILE A 357 -25.25 4.71 -7.94
CA ILE A 357 -25.19 5.92 -7.10
C ILE A 357 -24.10 6.87 -7.58
N ILE A 358 -22.95 6.32 -7.99
CA ILE A 358 -21.78 7.10 -8.42
C ILE A 358 -22.01 7.73 -9.81
N LYS A 359 -22.62 6.97 -10.74
CA LYS A 359 -22.78 7.35 -12.16
C LYS A 359 -23.24 8.79 -12.40
N PRO A 360 -24.28 9.35 -11.70
CA PRO A 360 -24.73 10.72 -11.96
C PRO A 360 -23.70 11.80 -11.57
N TYR A 361 -22.68 11.44 -10.82
CA TYR A 361 -21.64 12.34 -10.28
C TYR A 361 -20.32 12.22 -11.00
N LEU A 362 -20.19 11.31 -11.96
CA LEU A 362 -18.94 11.11 -12.68
C LEU A 362 -18.45 12.41 -13.29
N LYS A 363 -17.15 12.60 -13.27
CA LYS A 363 -16.40 13.71 -13.80
C LYS A 363 -15.24 13.15 -14.62
N GLU A 364 -14.98 13.73 -15.75
CA GLU A 364 -13.80 13.38 -16.55
C GLU A 364 -12.51 13.76 -15.83
N GLY A 365 -11.40 13.13 -16.19
CA GLY A 365 -10.07 13.52 -15.71
C GLY A 365 -9.76 14.97 -16.10
N LYS A 366 -8.75 15.57 -15.45
CA LYS A 366 -8.41 16.99 -15.65
C LYS A 366 -7.98 17.31 -17.07
N ASN A 367 -7.55 16.29 -17.84
CA ASN A 367 -7.03 16.42 -19.21
C ASN A 367 -8.02 15.92 -20.28
N GLY A 368 -9.29 15.65 -19.92
CA GLY A 368 -10.39 15.30 -20.81
C GLY A 368 -11.33 16.45 -21.08
#